data_527bba81e324deee68b6fc5b756f27ec
#
_entry.id   527bba81e324deee68b6fc5b756f27ec
#
_cell.length_a   1.000
_cell.length_b   1.000
_cell.length_c   1.000
_cell.angle_alpha   90.00
_cell.angle_beta   90.00
_cell.angle_gamma   90.00
#
_symmetry.space_group_name_H-M   'P 1'
#
loop_
_entity.id
_entity.type
_entity.pdbx_description
1 polymer ?
#
loop_
_entity_poly.entity_id
_entity_poly.type
_entity_poly.pdbx_seq_one_letter_code
_entity_poly.pdbx_strand_id
1 'polypeptide(L)'
;HPVLGYLFSATSDGLISESHLEVLERRLDSTLCAVKIFTGRPHQIRIHTATIGHPLVGDPLYAVGGIAKLDPPKSPSVRGTLNGGLNQEDIAVPGDCGYHLHAHRLSFLHPRSQQPMNFTAIPSNPLLHYLASSS
;
A
#
# COMPACT_ATOMS: atom_id res chain seq x y z
N HIS A 1 -14.68 -9.59 -4.51
CA HIS A 1 -14.46 -8.59 -5.56
C HIS A 1 -15.17 -8.99 -6.84
N PRO A 2 -15.93 -8.09 -7.50
CA PRO A 2 -16.77 -8.44 -8.67
C PRO A 2 -15.98 -9.08 -9.83
N VAL A 3 -14.72 -8.66 -10.02
CA VAL A 3 -13.87 -9.17 -11.11
C VAL A 3 -13.05 -10.38 -10.68
N LEU A 4 -12.55 -10.39 -9.43
CA LEU A 4 -11.61 -11.41 -8.95
C LEU A 4 -12.28 -12.55 -8.18
N GLY A 5 -13.54 -12.39 -7.77
CA GLY A 5 -14.26 -13.37 -6.95
C GLY A 5 -13.80 -13.46 -5.49
N TYR A 6 -12.76 -12.73 -5.08
CA TYR A 6 -12.26 -12.66 -3.69
C TYR A 6 -11.69 -11.27 -3.38
N LEU A 7 -11.55 -10.97 -2.09
CA LEU A 7 -10.94 -9.76 -1.58
C LEU A 7 -10.35 -10.01 -0.19
N PHE A 8 -9.28 -9.29 0.15
CA PHE A 8 -8.73 -9.32 1.50
C PHE A 8 -9.31 -8.18 2.34
N SER A 9 -9.58 -8.45 3.60
CA SER A 9 -10.04 -7.45 4.58
C SER A 9 -9.59 -7.82 5.99
N ALA A 10 -9.70 -6.88 6.94
CA ALA A 10 -9.52 -7.18 8.35
C ALA A 10 -10.79 -7.87 8.88
N THR A 11 -10.63 -9.03 9.52
CA THR A 11 -11.71 -9.78 10.16
C THR A 11 -11.25 -10.33 11.50
N SER A 12 -12.18 -10.56 12.44
CA SER A 12 -11.87 -11.07 13.78
C SER A 12 -11.31 -12.50 13.78
N ASP A 13 -11.62 -13.28 12.76
CA ASP A 13 -11.19 -14.66 12.52
C ASP A 13 -10.04 -14.75 11.48
N GLY A 14 -9.51 -13.60 11.08
CA GLY A 14 -8.42 -13.50 10.12
C GLY A 14 -7.09 -14.03 10.66
N LEU A 15 -6.16 -14.26 9.74
CA LEU A 15 -4.79 -14.62 10.10
C LEU A 15 -4.10 -13.46 10.81
N ILE A 16 -3.41 -13.74 11.92
CA ILE A 16 -2.63 -12.76 12.67
C ILE A 16 -1.67 -12.05 11.71
N SER A 17 -1.68 -10.73 11.77
CA SER A 17 -0.77 -9.86 11.02
C SER A 17 -0.32 -8.70 11.91
N GLU A 18 0.96 -8.34 11.77
CA GLU A 18 1.59 -7.32 12.62
C GLU A 18 2.39 -6.33 11.78
N SER A 19 2.12 -5.05 12.02
CA SER A 19 2.85 -3.91 11.44
C SER A 19 3.10 -2.86 12.52
N HIS A 20 4.32 -2.36 12.60
CA HIS A 20 4.65 -1.19 13.43
C HIS A 20 4.70 0.04 12.53
N LEU A 21 4.01 1.09 12.94
CA LEU A 21 3.92 2.35 12.23
C LEU A 21 4.54 3.45 13.06
N GLU A 22 5.53 4.14 12.50
CA GLU A 22 6.21 5.29 13.08
C GLU A 22 5.90 6.54 12.26
N VAL A 23 5.41 7.59 12.93
CA VAL A 23 5.16 8.88 12.28
C VAL A 23 6.48 9.61 12.10
N LEU A 24 6.83 9.91 10.85
CA LEU A 24 8.02 10.67 10.48
C LEU A 24 7.73 12.15 10.30
N GLU A 25 6.62 12.50 9.65
CA GLU A 25 6.24 13.88 9.34
C GLU A 25 4.73 14.02 9.28
N ARG A 26 4.19 15.05 9.96
CA ARG A 26 2.77 15.44 9.86
C ARG A 26 2.64 16.60 8.88
N ARG A 27 1.78 16.46 7.90
CA ARG A 27 1.44 17.45 6.89
C ARG A 27 0.00 17.93 7.08
N LEU A 28 -0.42 18.90 6.29
CA LEU A 28 -1.74 19.51 6.42
C LEU A 28 -2.88 18.49 6.27
N ASP A 29 -2.79 17.61 5.29
CA ASP A 29 -3.83 16.66 4.87
C ASP A 29 -3.38 15.20 4.90
N SER A 30 -2.13 14.94 5.28
CA SER A 30 -1.53 13.62 5.26
C SER A 30 -0.44 13.46 6.31
N THR A 31 0.06 12.25 6.48
CA THR A 31 1.16 11.93 7.39
C THR A 31 2.12 10.99 6.70
N LEU A 32 3.40 11.33 6.71
CA LEU A 32 4.46 10.41 6.27
C LEU A 32 4.82 9.48 7.42
N CYS A 33 4.78 8.18 7.16
CA CYS A 33 5.11 7.16 8.15
C CYS A 33 6.12 6.17 7.61
N ALA A 34 7.00 5.68 8.49
CA ALA A 34 7.73 4.44 8.28
C ALA A 34 6.88 3.28 8.79
N VAL A 35 6.82 2.20 8.01
CA VAL A 35 6.10 0.98 8.40
C VAL A 35 7.06 -0.19 8.39
N LYS A 36 7.22 -0.84 9.55
CA LYS A 36 7.93 -2.11 9.67
C LYS A 36 6.91 -3.24 9.74
N ILE A 37 7.02 -4.20 8.83
CA ILE A 37 6.15 -5.37 8.80
C ILE A 37 6.85 -6.58 9.44
N PHE A 38 6.14 -7.34 10.26
CA PHE A 38 6.62 -8.58 10.89
C PHE A 38 5.96 -9.82 10.28
N THR A 39 4.87 -9.62 9.56
CA THR A 39 4.17 -10.62 8.74
C THR A 39 4.02 -10.08 7.33
N GLY A 40 3.86 -10.96 6.33
CA GLY A 40 3.75 -10.59 4.91
C GLY A 40 2.39 -10.99 4.32
N ARG A 41 1.27 -10.53 4.89
CA ARG A 41 -0.06 -10.82 4.36
C ARG A 41 -0.38 -9.95 3.15
N PRO A 42 -1.19 -10.44 2.20
CA PRO A 42 -1.61 -9.63 1.06
C PRO A 42 -2.27 -8.31 1.52
N HIS A 43 -1.90 -7.22 0.90
CA HIS A 43 -2.38 -5.86 1.18
C HIS A 43 -2.25 -5.40 2.66
N GLN A 44 -1.42 -6.05 3.47
CA GLN A 44 -1.35 -5.84 4.91
C GLN A 44 -1.25 -4.38 5.31
N ILE A 45 -0.31 -3.60 4.77
CA ILE A 45 -0.13 -2.19 5.11
C ILE A 45 -1.37 -1.39 4.73
N ARG A 46 -1.92 -1.61 3.54
CA ARG A 46 -3.13 -0.92 3.05
C ARG A 46 -4.32 -1.14 3.97
N ILE A 47 -4.56 -2.40 4.36
CA ILE A 47 -5.65 -2.79 5.26
C ILE A 47 -5.42 -2.22 6.66
N HIS A 48 -4.21 -2.37 7.23
CA HIS A 48 -3.90 -1.89 8.58
C HIS A 48 -4.08 -0.38 8.71
N THR A 49 -3.54 0.40 7.78
CA THR A 49 -3.68 1.87 7.80
C THR A 49 -5.13 2.30 7.61
N ALA A 50 -5.86 1.65 6.71
CA ALA A 50 -7.28 1.92 6.51
C ALA A 50 -8.13 1.54 7.74
N THR A 51 -7.82 0.43 8.42
CA THR A 51 -8.53 -0.03 9.62
C THR A 51 -8.41 0.97 10.78
N ILE A 52 -7.25 1.60 10.95
CA ILE A 52 -7.05 2.65 11.97
C ILE A 52 -7.55 4.03 11.53
N GLY A 53 -8.27 4.13 10.43
CA GLY A 53 -8.86 5.38 9.94
C GLY A 53 -7.98 6.21 9.01
N HIS A 54 -6.80 5.74 8.65
CA HIS A 54 -5.82 6.46 7.85
C HIS A 54 -5.41 5.65 6.60
N PRO A 55 -6.29 5.46 5.60
CA PRO A 55 -5.94 4.75 4.38
C PRO A 55 -4.77 5.44 3.67
N LEU A 56 -4.01 4.69 2.88
CA LEU A 56 -2.93 5.27 2.08
C LEU A 56 -3.49 6.33 1.13
N VAL A 57 -2.75 7.43 0.98
CA VAL A 57 -3.08 8.47 0.02
C VAL A 57 -3.14 7.87 -1.37
N GLY A 58 -4.24 8.11 -2.08
CA GLY A 58 -4.48 7.59 -3.43
C GLY A 58 -4.88 6.11 -3.48
N ASP A 59 -5.17 5.45 -2.33
CA ASP A 59 -5.59 4.05 -2.37
C ASP A 59 -6.96 3.89 -3.05
N PRO A 60 -7.01 3.22 -4.22
CA PRO A 60 -8.26 3.06 -4.96
C PRO A 60 -9.17 2.00 -4.35
N LEU A 61 -8.61 1.08 -3.55
CA LEU A 61 -9.32 -0.12 -3.10
C LEU A 61 -9.80 -0.05 -1.65
N TYR A 62 -9.01 0.50 -0.72
CA TYR A 62 -9.37 0.51 0.70
C TYR A 62 -9.81 1.88 1.19
N ALA A 63 -10.96 1.90 1.89
CA ALA A 63 -11.49 3.07 2.59
C ALA A 63 -11.23 2.99 4.09
N VAL A 64 -11.57 4.07 4.80
CA VAL A 64 -11.56 4.12 6.27
C VAL A 64 -12.30 2.90 6.85
N GLY A 65 -11.71 2.28 7.87
CA GLY A 65 -12.21 1.05 8.47
C GLY A 65 -11.69 -0.23 7.82
N GLY A 66 -10.79 -0.15 6.84
CA GLY A 66 -10.23 -1.32 6.15
C GLY A 66 -11.22 -2.00 5.19
N ILE A 67 -12.32 -1.33 4.90
CA ILE A 67 -13.37 -1.83 4.02
C ILE A 67 -12.97 -1.57 2.56
N ALA A 68 -13.12 -2.58 1.72
CA ALA A 68 -12.86 -2.42 0.30
C ALA A 68 -13.94 -1.57 -0.37
N LYS A 69 -13.50 -0.67 -1.23
CA LYS A 69 -14.36 0.10 -2.12
C LYS A 69 -14.75 -0.80 -3.28
N LEU A 70 -16.02 -1.15 -3.37
CA LEU A 70 -16.56 -1.96 -4.47
C LEU A 70 -17.20 -1.08 -5.56
N ASP A 71 -17.32 0.22 -5.30
CA ASP A 71 -17.83 1.17 -6.29
C ASP A 71 -16.76 1.47 -7.35
N PRO A 72 -17.15 1.67 -8.61
CA PRO A 72 -16.22 2.09 -9.65
C PRO A 72 -15.57 3.43 -9.27
N PRO A 73 -14.26 3.62 -9.52
CA PRO A 73 -13.59 4.86 -9.23
C PRO A 73 -14.25 6.00 -10.02
N LYS A 74 -14.53 7.11 -9.35
CA LYS A 74 -15.12 8.33 -9.97
C LYS A 74 -14.19 9.00 -10.99
N SER A 75 -12.99 8.50 -11.18
CA SER A 75 -12.01 8.98 -12.14
C SER A 75 -11.37 7.79 -12.83
N PRO A 76 -11.15 7.82 -14.15
CA PRO A 76 -10.51 6.73 -14.85
C PRO A 76 -9.11 6.52 -14.29
N SER A 77 -8.88 5.37 -13.66
CA SER A 77 -7.53 4.92 -13.37
C SER A 77 -6.82 4.77 -14.71
N VAL A 78 -5.61 5.36 -14.81
CA VAL A 78 -4.77 5.24 -16.02
C VAL A 78 -4.28 3.79 -16.10
N ARG A 79 -5.15 2.89 -16.49
CA ARG A 79 -4.72 1.60 -17.05
C ARG A 79 -4.23 1.90 -18.46
N GLY A 80 -2.94 1.67 -18.68
CA GLY A 80 -2.37 1.73 -20.02
C GLY A 80 -3.20 0.83 -20.95
N THR A 81 -3.97 1.46 -21.81
CA THR A 81 -4.73 0.80 -22.86
C THR A 81 -3.78 0.23 -23.89
N LEU A 82 -3.49 -1.06 -23.79
CA LEU A 82 -3.11 -1.85 -24.94
C LEU A 82 -4.42 -2.44 -25.51
N ASN A 83 -4.90 -1.84 -26.58
CA ASN A 83 -6.09 -2.18 -27.39
C ASN A 83 -7.40 -1.50 -26.96
N GLY A 84 -7.79 -0.55 -27.79
CA GLY A 84 -9.03 0.21 -27.73
C GLY A 84 -10.30 -0.64 -27.66
N GLY A 85 -10.90 -0.67 -26.48
CA GLY A 85 -12.19 -1.25 -26.20
C GLY A 85 -12.70 -0.65 -24.90
N LEU A 86 -13.42 0.48 -24.99
CA LEU A 86 -14.22 1.04 -23.91
C LEU A 86 -15.40 0.11 -23.67
N ASN A 87 -15.52 -0.49 -22.49
CA ASN A 87 -16.77 -0.90 -21.82
C ASN A 87 -16.58 -1.98 -20.75
N GLN A 88 -15.73 -1.72 -19.77
CA GLN A 88 -15.89 -2.29 -18.44
C GLN A 88 -15.62 -1.17 -17.44
N GLU A 89 -16.60 -0.86 -16.61
CA GLU A 89 -16.47 0.09 -15.52
C GLU A 89 -15.22 -0.30 -14.71
N ASP A 90 -14.25 0.62 -14.63
CA ASP A 90 -12.93 0.36 -14.04
C ASP A 90 -13.05 0.21 -12.51
N ILE A 91 -13.45 -0.99 -12.08
CA ILE A 91 -13.44 -1.35 -10.67
C ILE A 91 -11.98 -1.56 -10.25
N ALA A 92 -11.54 -0.85 -9.19
CA ALA A 92 -10.19 -1.00 -8.66
C ALA A 92 -9.89 -2.46 -8.31
N VAL A 93 -8.76 -2.98 -8.79
CA VAL A 93 -8.31 -4.35 -8.50
C VAL A 93 -6.99 -4.34 -7.73
N PRO A 94 -6.67 -5.42 -6.99
CA PRO A 94 -5.34 -5.62 -6.43
C PRO A 94 -4.26 -5.46 -7.50
N GLY A 95 -3.25 -4.62 -7.20
CA GLY A 95 -2.19 -4.27 -8.15
C GLY A 95 -2.40 -2.97 -8.92
N ASP A 96 -3.56 -2.33 -8.82
CA ASP A 96 -3.74 -0.98 -9.34
C ASP A 96 -2.79 -0.02 -8.63
N CYS A 97 -2.10 0.79 -9.43
CA CYS A 97 -1.18 1.82 -8.97
C CYS A 97 -1.93 3.07 -8.50
N GLY A 98 -1.22 3.99 -7.87
CA GLY A 98 -1.74 5.31 -7.50
C GLY A 98 -1.74 5.60 -6.01
N TYR A 99 -1.52 4.61 -5.15
CA TYR A 99 -1.34 4.84 -3.71
C TYR A 99 0.13 5.07 -3.34
N HIS A 100 0.36 5.89 -2.34
CA HIS A 100 1.68 6.27 -1.88
C HIS A 100 2.25 5.22 -0.90
N LEU A 101 2.92 4.22 -1.45
CA LEU A 101 3.65 3.20 -0.70
C LEU A 101 4.97 2.88 -1.40
N HIS A 102 6.06 2.86 -0.64
CA HIS A 102 7.40 2.60 -1.17
C HIS A 102 8.15 1.58 -0.31
N ALA A 103 8.74 0.57 -0.94
CA ALA A 103 9.60 -0.41 -0.29
C ALA A 103 11.00 0.22 -0.09
N HIS A 104 11.21 0.86 1.08
CA HIS A 104 12.42 1.65 1.35
C HIS A 104 13.61 0.80 1.74
N ARG A 105 13.43 -0.18 2.65
CA ARG A 105 14.52 -1.02 3.14
C ARG A 105 14.12 -2.50 3.13
N LEU A 106 15.08 -3.33 2.75
CA LEU A 106 14.96 -4.78 2.79
C LEU A 106 16.23 -5.38 3.36
N SER A 107 16.11 -6.26 4.37
CA SER A 107 17.22 -6.98 4.98
C SER A 107 16.89 -8.45 5.10
N PHE A 108 17.81 -9.31 4.69
CA PHE A 108 17.65 -10.76 4.80
C PHE A 108 19.02 -11.45 4.78
N LEU A 109 19.08 -12.71 5.18
CA LEU A 109 20.26 -13.55 5.03
C LEU A 109 20.27 -14.18 3.64
N HIS A 110 21.37 -14.06 2.93
CA HIS A 110 21.52 -14.69 1.61
C HIS A 110 21.32 -16.21 1.73
N PRO A 111 20.44 -16.83 0.94
CA PRO A 111 20.01 -18.21 1.18
C PRO A 111 21.13 -19.25 1.11
N ARG A 112 22.17 -19.00 0.33
CA ARG A 112 23.31 -19.92 0.21
C ARG A 112 24.47 -19.56 1.16
N SER A 113 24.90 -18.30 1.17
CA SER A 113 26.10 -17.88 1.94
C SER A 113 25.81 -17.51 3.37
N GLN A 114 24.53 -17.33 3.75
CA GLN A 114 24.07 -16.86 5.05
C GLN A 114 24.64 -15.47 5.46
N GLN A 115 25.20 -14.75 4.50
CA GLN A 115 25.68 -13.38 4.73
C GLN A 115 24.49 -12.42 4.80
N PRO A 116 24.53 -11.41 5.70
CA PRO A 116 23.47 -10.42 5.77
C PRO A 116 23.47 -9.54 4.51
N MET A 117 22.32 -9.42 3.90
CA MET A 117 22.06 -8.56 2.74
C MET A 117 21.16 -7.40 3.16
N ASN A 118 21.55 -6.18 2.80
CA ASN A 118 20.81 -4.97 3.11
C ASN A 118 20.64 -4.14 1.83
N PHE A 119 19.42 -3.77 1.53
CA PHE A 119 19.07 -2.95 0.38
C PHE A 119 18.31 -1.73 0.85
N THR A 120 18.60 -0.59 0.24
CA THR A 120 17.88 0.67 0.47
C THR A 120 17.53 1.29 -0.88
N ALA A 121 16.27 1.64 -1.05
CA ALA A 121 15.78 2.37 -2.23
C ALA A 121 15.28 3.74 -1.78
N ILE A 122 15.76 4.80 -2.42
CA ILE A 122 15.34 6.18 -2.11
C ILE A 122 13.94 6.38 -2.69
N PRO A 123 12.95 6.82 -1.87
CA PRO A 123 11.61 7.09 -2.36
C PRO A 123 11.59 8.31 -3.30
N SER A 124 10.65 8.37 -4.22
CA SER A 124 10.37 9.54 -5.04
C SER A 124 9.44 10.53 -4.31
N ASN A 125 9.35 11.77 -4.80
CA ASN A 125 8.33 12.72 -4.34
C ASN A 125 6.91 12.10 -4.44
N PRO A 126 6.01 12.31 -3.49
CA PRO A 126 6.07 13.17 -2.32
C PRO A 126 6.65 12.53 -1.04
N LEU A 127 7.25 11.34 -1.13
CA LEU A 127 7.80 10.61 0.02
C LEU A 127 9.22 11.07 0.43
N LEU A 128 9.86 11.93 -0.36
CA LEU A 128 11.25 12.36 -0.19
C LEU A 128 11.49 13.41 0.90
N HIS A 129 10.46 14.17 1.32
CA HIS A 129 10.66 15.39 2.14
C HIS A 129 11.36 15.15 3.47
N TYR A 130 11.18 13.98 4.07
CA TYR A 130 11.80 13.65 5.36
C TYR A 130 13.31 13.36 5.26
N LEU A 131 13.78 12.75 4.18
CA LEU A 131 15.17 12.33 4.04
C LEU A 131 16.14 13.51 3.79
N ALA A 132 15.62 14.62 3.29
CA ALA A 132 16.41 15.84 3.06
C ALA A 132 16.64 16.67 4.34
N SER A 133 15.88 16.44 5.39
CA SER A 133 15.93 17.21 6.64
C SER A 133 16.79 16.57 7.74
N SER A 134 17.36 15.39 7.49
CA SER A 134 18.11 14.60 8.49
C SER A 134 19.62 14.57 8.22
N SER A 135 20.15 15.58 7.52
CA SER A 135 21.59 15.72 7.24
C SER A 135 22.24 16.68 8.21
#